data_6465949be1fba577d985cfcb7ee2f0ca
#
_entry.id   6465949be1fba577d985cfcb7ee2f0ca
#
_cell.length_a   1.000
_cell.length_b   1.000
_cell.length_c   1.000
_cell.angle_alpha   90.00
_cell.angle_beta   90.00
_cell.angle_gamma   90.00
#
_symmetry.space_group_name_H-M   'P 1'
#
loop_
_entity.id
_entity.type
_entity.pdbx_description
1 polymer ?
#
loop_
_entity_poly.entity_id
_entity_poly.type
_entity_poly.pdbx_seq_one_letter_code
_entity_poly.pdbx_strand_id
1 'polypeptide(L)'
;PCFLIYGIASPNKPRHYLLPNSKGQHSCLFLLRQKHAKEAEKTMTTKALMNTYGPRSTTLVRGEGCWLWDDRGNKYLDALSGIAVCGLGHSHPAVAKAIAEQAATLTHCSNYFNIPLQEQLADALRSASGMTNMFFGNSGAEANEAAIKLARMYGHKRGIKLPTVVVMEKSFHGRTLATLSASGNRKIQAGFEPLVRGFVRAPFDDLAALEKIAENNSDVCAILVEPIQGEGGIRVPAPDYLNRLRAFCDKHQWLLMLDEVQTGNGRTGTYFNFQQYNITPDVVTTAKGLGNGLPIGVCLAHGVATELMQPGNHGSTFGGNPLACAGALAT
;
A
#
# COMPACT_ATOMS: atom_id res chain seq x y z
N PRO A 1 2.10 16.52 3.99
CA PRO A 1 0.71 16.46 4.43
C PRO A 1 0.70 16.12 5.91
N CYS A 2 0.32 17.10 6.73
CA CYS A 2 0.12 16.89 8.16
C CYS A 2 -1.17 16.09 8.35
N PHE A 3 -1.07 14.85 8.78
CA PHE A 3 -2.22 14.12 9.32
C PHE A 3 -2.42 14.59 10.76
N LEU A 4 -3.59 15.17 11.03
CA LEU A 4 -3.98 15.58 12.37
C LEU A 4 -4.38 14.34 13.18
N ILE A 5 -3.62 14.03 14.21
CA ILE A 5 -4.07 13.13 15.29
C ILE A 5 -4.91 14.01 16.22
N TYR A 6 -6.22 13.84 16.24
CA TYR A 6 -7.10 14.52 17.20
C TYR A 6 -7.04 13.80 18.54
N GLY A 7 -6.38 14.41 19.51
CA GLY A 7 -6.47 14.00 20.90
C GLY A 7 -7.78 14.50 21.52
N ILE A 8 -8.64 13.60 21.98
CA ILE A 8 -9.80 13.96 22.79
C ILE A 8 -9.31 14.10 24.23
N ALA A 9 -9.23 15.33 24.71
CA ALA A 9 -8.93 15.60 26.12
C ALA A 9 -10.11 15.19 27.01
N SER A 10 -9.78 14.60 28.18
CA SER A 10 -10.71 14.21 29.26
C SER A 10 -11.67 15.34 29.66
N PRO A 11 -12.96 15.04 29.97
CA PRO A 11 -14.03 16.04 30.18
C PRO A 11 -14.03 16.76 31.55
N ASN A 12 -12.97 16.75 32.29
CA ASN A 12 -12.99 17.31 33.69
C ASN A 12 -11.96 18.40 33.92
N LYS A 13 -12.00 19.50 33.15
CA LYS A 13 -11.55 20.84 33.61
C LYS A 13 -12.17 21.94 32.75
N PRO A 14 -12.88 22.94 33.32
CA PRO A 14 -13.42 24.04 32.54
C PRO A 14 -12.30 24.96 32.05
N ARG A 15 -12.24 25.18 30.74
CA ARG A 15 -11.37 26.18 30.13
C ARG A 15 -12.20 27.47 29.96
N HIS A 16 -11.79 28.54 30.62
CA HIS A 16 -12.25 29.87 30.33
C HIS A 16 -11.74 30.31 28.95
N TYR A 17 -12.64 30.58 28.03
CA TYR A 17 -12.32 31.26 26.76
C TYR A 17 -12.25 32.77 27.04
N LEU A 18 -11.06 33.33 26.94
CA LEU A 18 -10.88 34.78 26.81
C LEU A 18 -10.80 35.15 25.34
N LEU A 19 -11.72 36.00 24.88
CA LEU A 19 -11.71 36.58 23.55
C LEU A 19 -10.51 37.54 23.38
N PRO A 20 -9.90 37.64 22.22
CA PRO A 20 -8.66 38.41 22.05
C PRO A 20 -8.93 39.91 21.95
N ASN A 21 -8.26 40.70 22.79
CA ASN A 21 -8.07 42.11 22.55
C ASN A 21 -6.79 42.33 21.75
N SER A 22 -6.90 43.18 20.71
CA SER A 22 -5.88 43.49 19.76
C SER A 22 -4.69 44.21 20.35
N LYS A 23 -3.49 43.71 20.11
CA LYS A 23 -2.11 44.21 20.24
C LYS A 23 -1.29 43.45 21.30
N GLY A 24 -0.39 42.61 20.83
CA GLY A 24 0.72 42.09 21.62
C GLY A 24 0.96 40.57 21.65
N GLN A 25 0.18 39.73 20.96
CA GLN A 25 0.24 38.27 21.16
C GLN A 25 1.15 37.47 20.22
N HIS A 26 1.85 38.09 19.28
CA HIS A 26 2.71 37.35 18.35
C HIS A 26 4.00 36.78 18.99
N SER A 27 4.48 37.39 20.07
CA SER A 27 5.71 36.95 20.75
C SER A 27 5.52 35.70 21.61
N CYS A 28 4.35 35.50 22.23
CA CYS A 28 4.12 34.37 23.16
C CYS A 28 3.87 33.04 22.40
N LEU A 29 3.15 33.08 21.27
CA LEU A 29 2.91 31.90 20.45
C LEU A 29 4.18 31.43 19.73
N PHE A 30 5.05 32.37 19.34
CA PHE A 30 6.33 32.06 18.71
C PHE A 30 7.31 31.44 19.69
N LEU A 31 7.34 31.90 20.95
CA LEU A 31 8.17 31.35 22.02
C LEU A 31 7.66 29.97 22.49
N LEU A 32 6.34 29.74 22.53
CA LEU A 32 5.77 28.42 22.82
C LEU A 32 6.07 27.40 21.69
N ARG A 33 6.00 27.81 20.41
CA ARG A 33 6.41 26.97 19.28
C ARG A 33 7.91 26.65 19.32
N GLN A 34 8.76 27.59 19.70
CA GLN A 34 10.20 27.35 19.82
C GLN A 34 10.53 26.46 21.05
N LYS A 35 9.78 26.56 22.15
CA LYS A 35 9.96 25.69 23.33
C LYS A 35 9.55 24.25 23.03
N HIS A 36 8.42 24.05 22.35
CA HIS A 36 7.99 22.70 21.90
C HIS A 36 8.90 22.11 20.81
N ALA A 37 9.48 22.94 19.92
CA ALA A 37 10.46 22.49 18.96
C ALA A 37 11.78 22.05 19.63
N LYS A 38 12.23 22.76 20.67
CA LYS A 38 13.43 22.39 21.45
C LYS A 38 13.22 21.19 22.38
N GLU A 39 11.99 20.95 22.87
CA GLU A 39 11.64 19.74 23.60
C GLU A 39 11.49 18.52 22.68
N ALA A 40 11.01 18.69 21.45
CA ALA A 40 10.97 17.63 20.44
C ALA A 40 12.38 17.19 19.99
N GLU A 41 13.37 18.09 20.04
CA GLU A 41 14.77 17.76 19.74
C GLU A 41 15.44 16.85 20.78
N LYS A 42 14.85 16.76 22.00
CA LYS A 42 15.34 15.91 23.10
C LYS A 42 14.90 14.43 23.03
N THR A 43 14.04 14.04 22.09
CA THR A 43 13.44 12.69 22.05
C THR A 43 14.08 11.73 21.04
N MET A 44 15.17 12.08 20.36
CA MET A 44 15.95 11.09 19.61
C MET A 44 16.86 10.33 20.58
N THR A 45 16.40 9.19 21.05
CA THR A 45 17.08 8.33 22.01
C THR A 45 18.29 7.58 21.40
N THR A 46 18.45 7.57 20.09
CA THR A 46 19.58 6.92 19.39
C THR A 46 19.91 7.61 18.08
N LYS A 47 21.24 7.67 17.75
CA LYS A 47 21.74 8.06 16.43
C LYS A 47 21.89 6.86 15.47
N ALA A 48 21.49 5.66 15.91
CA ALA A 48 21.64 4.43 15.11
C ALA A 48 20.59 4.33 13.97
N LEU A 49 19.49 5.07 14.04
CA LEU A 49 18.48 5.10 12.97
C LEU A 49 18.83 6.14 11.91
N MET A 50 18.74 5.74 10.63
CA MET A 50 18.82 6.71 9.53
C MET A 50 17.70 7.73 9.63
N ASN A 51 17.98 9.01 9.39
CA ASN A 51 17.01 10.10 9.48
C ASN A 51 16.10 10.16 8.22
N THR A 52 15.36 9.10 7.98
CA THR A 52 14.44 8.98 6.83
C THR A 52 13.03 9.50 7.11
N TYR A 53 12.64 9.62 8.38
CA TYR A 53 11.27 9.97 8.78
C TYR A 53 11.15 11.32 9.51
N GLY A 54 12.24 12.02 9.73
CA GLY A 54 12.26 13.26 10.49
C GLY A 54 11.96 13.10 11.99
N PRO A 55 11.79 14.21 12.73
CA PRO A 55 11.55 14.18 14.18
C PRO A 55 10.20 13.53 14.52
N ARG A 56 10.19 12.70 15.56
CA ARG A 56 8.98 12.05 16.09
C ARG A 56 8.68 12.63 17.46
N SER A 57 7.43 13.06 17.66
CA SER A 57 7.00 13.72 18.93
C SER A 57 6.25 12.80 19.89
N THR A 58 5.84 11.62 19.45
CA THR A 58 4.99 10.71 20.22
C THR A 58 5.56 9.30 20.20
N THR A 59 5.63 8.67 21.38
CA THR A 59 6.05 7.29 21.56
C THR A 59 4.82 6.45 21.89
N LEU A 60 4.30 5.70 20.92
CA LEU A 60 3.16 4.80 21.10
C LEU A 60 3.65 3.47 21.68
N VAL A 61 3.01 2.98 22.73
CA VAL A 61 3.43 1.77 23.48
C VAL A 61 2.35 0.70 23.58
N ARG A 62 1.08 1.04 23.34
CA ARG A 62 -0.05 0.12 23.43
C ARG A 62 -1.12 0.46 22.39
N GLY A 63 -1.80 -0.57 21.86
CA GLY A 63 -2.97 -0.44 21.00
C GLY A 63 -4.04 -1.46 21.36
N GLU A 64 -5.32 -1.08 21.23
CA GLU A 64 -6.48 -1.95 21.46
C GLU A 64 -7.67 -1.45 20.64
N GLY A 65 -8.18 -2.26 19.71
CA GLY A 65 -9.20 -1.83 18.76
C GLY A 65 -8.75 -0.59 17.99
N CYS A 66 -9.55 0.47 18.02
CA CYS A 66 -9.23 1.75 17.37
C CYS A 66 -8.47 2.74 18.27
N TRP A 67 -7.93 2.31 19.39
CA TRP A 67 -7.28 3.18 20.36
C TRP A 67 -5.80 2.88 20.50
N LEU A 68 -5.01 3.95 20.64
CA LEU A 68 -3.57 3.90 20.94
C LEU A 68 -3.27 4.64 22.24
N TRP A 69 -2.20 4.25 22.92
CA TRP A 69 -1.67 4.95 24.11
C TRP A 69 -0.19 5.23 23.93
N ASP A 70 0.21 6.43 24.37
CA ASP A 70 1.61 6.79 24.44
C ASP A 70 2.27 6.37 25.76
N ASP A 71 3.57 6.59 25.87
CA ASP A 71 4.39 6.33 27.07
C ASP A 71 4.05 7.23 28.28
N ARG A 72 3.19 8.24 28.09
CA ARG A 72 2.67 9.14 29.14
C ARG A 72 1.25 8.78 29.56
N GLY A 73 0.67 7.73 28.98
CA GLY A 73 -0.70 7.28 29.24
C GLY A 73 -1.79 8.08 28.53
N ASN A 74 -1.44 8.97 27.60
CA ASN A 74 -2.44 9.65 26.78
C ASN A 74 -3.07 8.68 25.79
N LYS A 75 -4.39 8.77 25.63
CA LYS A 75 -5.20 7.93 24.75
C LYS A 75 -5.54 8.69 23.45
N TYR A 76 -5.38 8.03 22.32
CA TYR A 76 -5.62 8.58 20.97
C TYR A 76 -6.58 7.68 20.19
N LEU A 77 -7.51 8.28 19.46
CA LEU A 77 -8.24 7.56 18.40
C LEU A 77 -7.33 7.41 17.19
N ASP A 78 -7.06 6.18 16.78
CA ASP A 78 -6.23 5.88 15.62
C ASP A 78 -7.04 5.96 14.31
N ALA A 79 -7.13 7.16 13.74
CA ALA A 79 -7.70 7.37 12.41
C ALA A 79 -6.70 7.12 11.26
N LEU A 80 -5.43 6.80 11.58
CA LEU A 80 -4.39 6.49 10.61
C LEU A 80 -4.31 4.98 10.29
N SER A 81 -4.61 4.14 11.29
CA SER A 81 -4.55 2.66 11.20
C SER A 81 -3.19 2.14 10.68
N GLY A 82 -2.06 2.79 11.04
CA GLY A 82 -0.76 2.43 10.49
C GLY A 82 -0.64 2.65 8.97
N ILE A 83 -1.32 3.64 8.42
CA ILE A 83 -1.50 3.94 6.98
C ILE A 83 -2.36 2.85 6.30
N ALA A 84 -3.60 2.70 6.80
CA ALA A 84 -4.60 1.73 6.31
C ALA A 84 -4.14 0.25 6.42
N VAL A 85 -3.38 -0.08 7.47
CA VAL A 85 -2.86 -1.44 7.73
C VAL A 85 -3.75 -2.18 8.73
N CYS A 86 -3.99 -1.60 9.91
CA CYS A 86 -4.71 -2.26 10.99
C CYS A 86 -6.24 -2.16 10.78
N GLY A 87 -6.77 -2.85 9.76
CA GLY A 87 -8.18 -2.80 9.38
C GLY A 87 -9.13 -3.36 10.44
N LEU A 88 -8.69 -4.36 11.21
CA LEU A 88 -9.40 -4.95 12.36
C LEU A 88 -9.09 -4.24 13.68
N GLY A 89 -8.29 -3.17 13.65
CA GLY A 89 -7.78 -2.51 14.83
C GLY A 89 -6.56 -3.22 15.44
N HIS A 90 -6.08 -2.66 16.54
CA HIS A 90 -4.91 -3.15 17.26
C HIS A 90 -5.27 -4.32 18.17
N SER A 91 -4.33 -5.26 18.30
CA SER A 91 -4.43 -6.42 19.24
C SER A 91 -5.71 -7.23 19.06
N HIS A 92 -6.18 -7.40 17.79
CA HIS A 92 -7.38 -8.21 17.52
C HIS A 92 -7.19 -9.63 18.04
N PRO A 93 -8.08 -10.16 18.92
CA PRO A 93 -7.83 -11.41 19.65
C PRO A 93 -7.58 -12.63 18.73
N ALA A 94 -8.34 -12.77 17.64
CA ALA A 94 -8.16 -13.89 16.73
C ALA A 94 -6.81 -13.83 16.00
N VAL A 95 -6.38 -12.64 15.57
CA VAL A 95 -5.09 -12.44 14.89
C VAL A 95 -3.94 -12.67 15.87
N ALA A 96 -4.02 -12.09 17.07
CA ALA A 96 -3.01 -12.26 18.10
C ALA A 96 -2.84 -13.73 18.51
N LYS A 97 -3.95 -14.48 18.65
CA LYS A 97 -3.95 -15.92 18.95
C LYS A 97 -3.27 -16.72 17.84
N ALA A 98 -3.68 -16.54 16.58
CA ALA A 98 -3.12 -17.25 15.43
C ALA A 98 -1.60 -17.01 15.28
N ILE A 99 -1.15 -15.76 15.48
CA ILE A 99 0.27 -15.39 15.47
C ILE A 99 1.03 -16.12 16.59
N ALA A 100 0.51 -16.10 17.83
CA ALA A 100 1.16 -16.72 18.98
C ALA A 100 1.29 -18.24 18.81
N GLU A 101 0.24 -18.92 18.37
CA GLU A 101 0.22 -20.36 18.12
C GLU A 101 1.20 -20.73 17.00
N GLN A 102 1.19 -19.99 15.88
CA GLN A 102 2.07 -20.27 14.76
C GLN A 102 3.54 -19.94 15.08
N ALA A 103 3.80 -18.88 15.84
CA ALA A 103 5.14 -18.54 16.30
C ALA A 103 5.76 -19.62 17.18
N ALA A 104 4.96 -20.34 17.98
CA ALA A 104 5.37 -21.48 18.79
C ALA A 104 5.52 -22.78 17.99
N THR A 105 5.02 -22.84 16.75
CA THR A 105 5.02 -24.04 15.93
C THR A 105 6.13 -24.00 14.86
N LEU A 106 6.04 -23.06 13.93
CA LEU A 106 6.97 -22.91 12.81
C LEU A 106 6.82 -21.51 12.21
N THR A 107 7.85 -20.68 12.33
CA THR A 107 7.81 -19.31 11.82
C THR A 107 8.18 -19.22 10.34
N HIS A 108 9.15 -20.04 9.88
CA HIS A 108 9.68 -20.04 8.52
C HIS A 108 10.32 -21.39 8.17
N CYS A 109 10.21 -21.81 6.90
CA CYS A 109 10.88 -23.02 6.41
C CYS A 109 11.38 -22.93 4.97
N SER A 110 11.28 -21.79 4.28
CA SER A 110 11.58 -21.59 2.85
C SER A 110 10.52 -22.15 1.88
N ASN A 111 10.40 -21.50 0.73
CA ASN A 111 9.55 -21.95 -0.40
C ASN A 111 10.14 -23.17 -1.18
N TYR A 112 11.21 -23.78 -0.67
CA TYR A 112 11.65 -25.09 -1.14
C TYR A 112 10.78 -26.26 -0.59
N PHE A 113 9.95 -25.98 0.41
CA PHE A 113 9.04 -26.94 1.02
C PHE A 113 7.60 -26.50 0.85
N ASN A 114 6.67 -27.45 0.89
CA ASN A 114 5.26 -27.15 0.90
C ASN A 114 4.86 -26.47 2.22
N ILE A 115 4.10 -25.41 2.12
CA ILE A 115 3.61 -24.64 3.26
C ILE A 115 2.08 -24.68 3.25
N PRO A 116 1.44 -25.56 4.03
CA PRO A 116 -0.02 -25.75 3.99
C PRO A 116 -0.81 -24.45 4.24
N LEU A 117 -0.35 -23.58 5.15
CA LEU A 117 -0.98 -22.30 5.41
C LEU A 117 -0.89 -21.32 4.21
N GLN A 118 0.17 -21.43 3.41
CA GLN A 118 0.30 -20.64 2.19
C GLN A 118 -0.74 -21.09 1.14
N GLU A 119 -0.93 -22.39 0.98
CA GLU A 119 -1.93 -22.96 0.08
C GLU A 119 -3.36 -22.60 0.53
N GLN A 120 -3.65 -22.71 1.82
CA GLN A 120 -4.93 -22.30 2.41
C GLN A 120 -5.21 -20.81 2.18
N LEU A 121 -4.21 -19.94 2.38
CA LEU A 121 -4.35 -18.52 2.14
C LEU A 121 -4.54 -18.23 0.64
N ALA A 122 -3.84 -18.95 -0.23
CA ALA A 122 -4.03 -18.83 -1.69
C ALA A 122 -5.47 -19.21 -2.08
N ASP A 123 -6.00 -20.30 -1.57
CA ASP A 123 -7.39 -20.72 -1.84
C ASP A 123 -8.42 -19.73 -1.29
N ALA A 124 -8.19 -19.19 -0.09
CA ALA A 124 -9.04 -18.15 0.49
C ALA A 124 -9.05 -16.87 -0.37
N LEU A 125 -7.88 -16.41 -0.80
CA LEU A 125 -7.74 -15.24 -1.65
C LEU A 125 -8.34 -15.49 -3.06
N ARG A 126 -8.17 -16.68 -3.62
CA ARG A 126 -8.81 -17.09 -4.87
C ARG A 126 -10.34 -17.00 -4.76
N SER A 127 -10.89 -17.54 -3.70
CA SER A 127 -12.34 -17.52 -3.45
C SER A 127 -12.87 -16.11 -3.24
N ALA A 128 -12.12 -15.25 -2.52
CA ALA A 128 -12.53 -13.88 -2.23
C ALA A 128 -12.40 -12.95 -3.44
N SER A 129 -11.45 -13.20 -4.36
CA SER A 129 -11.12 -12.30 -5.46
C SER A 129 -11.65 -12.74 -6.82
N GLY A 130 -11.83 -14.05 -7.04
CA GLY A 130 -12.04 -14.62 -8.37
C GLY A 130 -10.76 -14.69 -9.23
N MET A 131 -9.60 -14.27 -8.70
CA MET A 131 -8.30 -14.41 -9.37
C MET A 131 -7.84 -15.88 -9.37
N THR A 132 -6.90 -16.23 -10.23
CA THR A 132 -6.56 -17.64 -10.49
C THR A 132 -5.40 -18.15 -9.63
N ASN A 133 -4.26 -17.51 -9.69
CA ASN A 133 -3.06 -17.87 -8.93
C ASN A 133 -2.33 -16.64 -8.39
N MET A 134 -1.34 -16.85 -7.51
CA MET A 134 -0.72 -15.75 -6.83
C MET A 134 0.71 -16.02 -6.38
N PHE A 135 1.48 -14.95 -6.26
CA PHE A 135 2.81 -14.93 -5.69
C PHE A 135 2.80 -14.16 -4.37
N PHE A 136 3.41 -14.74 -3.34
CA PHE A 136 3.54 -14.14 -2.01
C PHE A 136 4.88 -13.42 -1.84
N GLY A 137 4.83 -12.17 -1.41
CA GLY A 137 5.94 -11.35 -0.93
C GLY A 137 5.70 -10.86 0.50
N ASN A 138 6.44 -9.83 0.93
CA ASN A 138 6.38 -9.30 2.30
C ASN A 138 5.81 -7.88 2.38
N SER A 139 5.54 -7.27 1.26
CA SER A 139 5.08 -5.87 1.18
C SER A 139 4.33 -5.59 -0.11
N GLY A 140 3.58 -4.47 -0.13
CA GLY A 140 2.97 -3.98 -1.37
C GLY A 140 3.99 -3.61 -2.45
N ALA A 141 5.18 -3.15 -2.05
CA ALA A 141 6.26 -2.88 -3.00
C ALA A 141 6.72 -4.17 -3.70
N GLU A 142 6.92 -5.27 -2.97
CA GLU A 142 7.29 -6.56 -3.55
C GLU A 142 6.16 -7.14 -4.42
N ALA A 143 4.90 -6.98 -4.03
CA ALA A 143 3.76 -7.37 -4.85
C ALA A 143 3.73 -6.58 -6.17
N ASN A 144 3.97 -5.28 -6.13
CA ASN A 144 4.05 -4.42 -7.31
C ASN A 144 5.29 -4.72 -8.18
N GLU A 145 6.43 -5.08 -7.59
CA GLU A 145 7.60 -5.58 -8.35
C GLU A 145 7.24 -6.84 -9.15
N ALA A 146 6.50 -7.77 -8.55
CA ALA A 146 6.01 -8.96 -9.23
C ALA A 146 5.06 -8.59 -10.39
N ALA A 147 4.12 -7.66 -10.18
CA ALA A 147 3.21 -7.16 -11.21
C ALA A 147 3.96 -6.49 -12.39
N ILE A 148 4.96 -5.65 -12.09
CA ILE A 148 5.80 -5.01 -13.11
C ILE A 148 6.59 -6.07 -13.92
N LYS A 149 7.10 -7.12 -13.25
CA LYS A 149 7.78 -8.22 -13.93
C LYS A 149 6.83 -9.02 -14.82
N LEU A 150 5.58 -9.29 -14.37
CA LEU A 150 4.54 -9.92 -15.20
C LEU A 150 4.27 -9.09 -16.45
N ALA A 151 4.11 -7.77 -16.32
CA ALA A 151 3.89 -6.89 -17.47
C ALA A 151 5.05 -6.95 -18.48
N ARG A 152 6.30 -6.97 -18.00
CA ARG A 152 7.47 -7.10 -18.87
C ARG A 152 7.50 -8.45 -19.61
N MET A 153 7.23 -9.55 -18.91
CA MET A 153 7.16 -10.88 -19.52
C MET A 153 6.04 -10.95 -20.55
N TYR A 154 4.88 -10.37 -20.26
CA TYR A 154 3.79 -10.27 -21.22
C TYR A 154 4.19 -9.49 -22.47
N GLY A 155 4.81 -8.33 -22.30
CA GLY A 155 5.31 -7.53 -23.42
C GLY A 155 6.33 -8.29 -24.28
N HIS A 156 7.30 -8.97 -23.66
CA HIS A 156 8.26 -9.80 -24.40
C HIS A 156 7.61 -10.98 -25.13
N LYS A 157 6.60 -11.64 -24.51
CA LYS A 157 5.81 -12.70 -25.19
C LYS A 157 5.09 -12.17 -26.43
N ARG A 158 4.75 -10.88 -26.46
CA ARG A 158 4.18 -10.17 -27.63
C ARG A 158 5.23 -9.62 -28.60
N GLY A 159 6.52 -9.89 -28.38
CA GLY A 159 7.61 -9.41 -29.25
C GLY A 159 8.03 -7.95 -28.99
N ILE A 160 7.52 -7.30 -27.95
CA ILE A 160 7.89 -5.92 -27.58
C ILE A 160 9.29 -5.94 -26.96
N LYS A 161 10.20 -5.17 -27.55
CA LYS A 161 11.62 -5.14 -27.10
C LYS A 161 11.80 -4.34 -25.80
N LEU A 162 11.05 -3.27 -25.61
CA LEU A 162 11.07 -2.42 -24.40
C LEU A 162 9.67 -2.31 -23.78
N PRO A 163 9.17 -3.40 -23.14
CA PRO A 163 7.84 -3.39 -22.56
C PRO A 163 7.65 -2.20 -21.64
N THR A 164 6.62 -1.42 -21.91
CA THR A 164 6.31 -0.18 -21.21
C THR A 164 4.98 -0.32 -20.46
N VAL A 165 4.97 0.15 -19.23
CA VAL A 165 3.78 0.19 -18.35
C VAL A 165 3.32 1.63 -18.22
N VAL A 166 2.03 1.88 -18.48
CA VAL A 166 1.41 3.17 -18.16
C VAL A 166 1.16 3.23 -16.66
N VAL A 167 1.57 4.32 -16.03
CA VAL A 167 1.35 4.61 -14.61
C VAL A 167 0.74 6.00 -14.46
N MET A 168 0.03 6.24 -13.35
CA MET A 168 -0.69 7.49 -13.18
C MET A 168 0.16 8.55 -12.46
N GLU A 169 -0.05 9.82 -12.83
CA GLU A 169 0.49 10.95 -12.06
C GLU A 169 -0.02 10.88 -10.61
N LYS A 170 0.84 11.28 -9.67
CA LYS A 170 0.57 11.27 -8.22
C LYS A 170 0.31 9.88 -7.62
N SER A 171 0.50 8.78 -8.38
CA SER A 171 0.41 7.43 -7.85
C SER A 171 1.53 7.11 -6.85
N PHE A 172 1.28 6.11 -6.02
CA PHE A 172 2.28 5.53 -5.11
C PHE A 172 2.25 4.01 -5.17
N HIS A 173 3.33 3.40 -5.66
CA HIS A 173 3.44 1.95 -5.84
C HIS A 173 4.54 1.30 -4.98
N GLY A 174 5.34 2.08 -4.27
CA GLY A 174 6.41 1.59 -3.40
C GLY A 174 7.69 2.41 -3.43
N ARG A 175 8.74 1.88 -2.78
CA ARG A 175 10.05 2.53 -2.60
C ARG A 175 11.23 1.72 -3.14
N THR A 176 11.02 0.54 -3.72
CA THR A 176 12.04 -0.16 -4.49
C THR A 176 12.29 0.56 -5.82
N LEU A 177 13.42 0.33 -6.48
CA LEU A 177 13.79 1.15 -7.65
C LEU A 177 12.74 1.09 -8.76
N ALA A 178 12.13 -0.07 -9.06
CA ALA A 178 11.12 -0.13 -10.10
C ALA A 178 9.78 0.48 -9.64
N THR A 179 9.31 0.18 -8.42
CA THR A 179 8.07 0.77 -7.89
C THR A 179 8.20 2.26 -7.63
N LEU A 180 9.39 2.75 -7.23
CA LEU A 180 9.72 4.16 -7.13
C LEU A 180 9.62 4.85 -8.50
N SER A 181 10.17 4.20 -9.54
CA SER A 181 10.11 4.69 -10.91
C SER A 181 8.68 4.72 -11.46
N ALA A 182 7.84 3.74 -11.08
CA ALA A 182 6.42 3.68 -11.40
C ALA A 182 5.60 4.74 -10.66
N SER A 183 6.01 5.14 -9.45
CA SER A 183 5.28 6.14 -8.65
C SER A 183 5.28 7.52 -9.31
N GLY A 184 4.16 8.24 -9.21
CA GLY A 184 3.93 9.53 -9.87
C GLY A 184 4.42 10.77 -9.09
N ASN A 185 5.24 10.61 -8.06
CA ASN A 185 5.71 11.68 -7.18
C ASN A 185 7.21 11.95 -7.38
N ARG A 186 7.55 13.03 -8.06
CA ARG A 186 8.95 13.42 -8.32
C ARG A 186 9.78 13.68 -7.06
N LYS A 187 9.16 14.13 -5.97
CA LYS A 187 9.88 14.40 -4.71
C LYS A 187 10.50 13.15 -4.10
N ILE A 188 9.86 11.99 -4.27
CA ILE A 188 10.38 10.74 -3.74
C ILE A 188 11.39 10.06 -4.68
N GLN A 189 11.46 10.51 -5.93
CA GLN A 189 12.38 10.01 -6.95
C GLN A 189 13.72 10.76 -6.97
N ALA A 190 13.70 12.02 -6.54
CA ALA A 190 14.87 12.90 -6.58
C ALA A 190 16.05 12.31 -5.78
N GLY A 191 17.21 12.21 -6.42
CA GLY A 191 18.45 11.65 -5.86
C GLY A 191 18.60 10.13 -6.04
N PHE A 192 17.64 9.46 -6.72
CA PHE A 192 17.71 8.02 -7.02
C PHE A 192 17.82 7.72 -8.53
N GLU A 193 18.14 8.74 -9.32
CA GLU A 193 18.40 8.57 -10.76
C GLU A 193 19.72 7.79 -11.00
N PRO A 194 19.81 7.01 -12.09
CA PRO A 194 18.84 6.86 -13.17
C PRO A 194 17.65 5.96 -12.78
N LEU A 195 16.43 6.42 -13.07
CA LEU A 195 15.22 5.64 -12.82
C LEU A 195 15.13 4.44 -13.77
N VAL A 196 14.41 3.40 -13.35
CA VAL A 196 14.14 2.22 -14.18
C VAL A 196 13.29 2.61 -15.39
N ARG A 197 13.73 2.21 -16.58
CA ARG A 197 13.03 2.45 -17.86
C ARG A 197 11.80 1.56 -18.02
N GLY A 198 10.94 1.94 -18.96
CA GLY A 198 9.72 1.20 -19.31
C GLY A 198 8.49 1.68 -18.55
N PHE A 199 8.44 2.96 -18.22
CA PHE A 199 7.25 3.61 -17.67
C PHE A 199 6.91 4.87 -18.44
N VAL A 200 5.62 5.06 -18.71
CA VAL A 200 5.04 6.30 -19.27
C VAL A 200 3.93 6.78 -18.34
N ARG A 201 3.79 8.09 -18.14
CA ARG A 201 2.82 8.67 -17.21
C ARG A 201 1.63 9.26 -17.94
N ALA A 202 0.44 9.00 -17.38
CA ALA A 202 -0.82 9.63 -17.77
C ALA A 202 -1.45 10.36 -16.57
N PRO A 203 -2.23 11.42 -16.79
CA PRO A 203 -3.09 11.96 -15.77
C PRO A 203 -4.09 10.89 -15.27
N PHE A 204 -4.38 10.89 -13.96
CA PHE A 204 -5.36 9.99 -13.39
C PHE A 204 -6.78 10.38 -13.84
N ASP A 205 -7.59 9.38 -14.21
CA ASP A 205 -8.97 9.54 -14.72
C ASP A 205 -9.05 10.29 -16.08
N ASP A 206 -8.04 10.14 -16.95
CA ASP A 206 -7.99 10.76 -18.27
C ASP A 206 -7.77 9.70 -19.37
N LEU A 207 -8.86 9.21 -19.98
CA LEU A 207 -8.77 8.27 -21.09
C LEU A 207 -8.25 8.91 -22.38
N ALA A 208 -8.49 10.20 -22.61
CA ALA A 208 -8.01 10.87 -23.80
C ALA A 208 -6.47 10.91 -23.82
N ALA A 209 -5.84 11.07 -22.65
CA ALA A 209 -4.39 10.95 -22.52
C ALA A 209 -3.90 9.52 -22.80
N LEU A 210 -4.65 8.48 -22.40
CA LEU A 210 -4.32 7.08 -22.69
C LEU A 210 -4.42 6.77 -24.18
N GLU A 211 -5.44 7.28 -24.90
CA GLU A 211 -5.56 7.12 -26.36
C GLU A 211 -4.33 7.73 -27.07
N LYS A 212 -3.92 8.94 -26.69
CA LYS A 212 -2.71 9.56 -27.25
C LYS A 212 -1.45 8.74 -26.99
N ILE A 213 -1.33 8.12 -25.81
CA ILE A 213 -0.22 7.22 -25.50
C ILE A 213 -0.27 5.99 -26.41
N ALA A 214 -1.45 5.38 -26.58
CA ALA A 214 -1.62 4.21 -27.42
C ALA A 214 -1.30 4.46 -28.91
N GLU A 215 -1.68 5.65 -29.41
CA GLU A 215 -1.39 6.08 -30.77
C GLU A 215 0.12 6.28 -31.04
N ASN A 216 0.87 6.73 -30.00
CA ASN A 216 2.26 7.16 -30.16
C ASN A 216 3.31 6.22 -29.55
N ASN A 217 2.89 5.14 -28.88
CA ASN A 217 3.80 4.22 -28.20
C ASN A 217 3.34 2.76 -28.31
N SER A 218 3.88 2.06 -29.31
CA SER A 218 3.59 0.64 -29.55
C SER A 218 4.22 -0.31 -28.53
N ASP A 219 5.11 0.17 -27.66
CA ASP A 219 5.79 -0.65 -26.65
C ASP A 219 4.95 -0.83 -25.37
N VAL A 220 3.79 -0.16 -25.27
CA VAL A 220 2.93 -0.31 -24.09
C VAL A 220 2.27 -1.68 -24.06
N CYS A 221 2.33 -2.32 -22.90
CA CYS A 221 1.78 -3.66 -22.68
C CYS A 221 0.88 -3.77 -21.44
N ALA A 222 0.85 -2.76 -20.59
CA ALA A 222 0.06 -2.77 -19.35
C ALA A 222 -0.25 -1.37 -18.84
N ILE A 223 -1.30 -1.27 -18.01
CA ILE A 223 -1.59 -0.13 -17.15
C ILE A 223 -1.49 -0.59 -15.69
N LEU A 224 -0.78 0.14 -14.83
CA LEU A 224 -0.78 -0.04 -13.38
C LEU A 224 -1.43 1.16 -12.72
N VAL A 225 -2.52 0.94 -11.98
CA VAL A 225 -3.34 2.01 -11.41
C VAL A 225 -3.88 1.63 -10.03
N GLU A 226 -3.92 2.60 -9.10
CA GLU A 226 -4.69 2.49 -7.86
C GLU A 226 -6.17 2.77 -8.18
N PRO A 227 -7.14 1.94 -7.79
CA PRO A 227 -8.56 2.24 -7.98
C PRO A 227 -8.99 3.57 -7.36
N ILE A 228 -8.43 3.88 -6.20
CA ILE A 228 -8.48 5.19 -5.53
C ILE A 228 -7.05 5.52 -5.12
N GLN A 229 -6.53 6.67 -5.55
CA GLN A 229 -5.18 7.07 -5.17
C GLN A 229 -5.14 7.47 -3.69
N GLY A 230 -4.38 6.74 -2.88
CA GLY A 230 -4.23 7.01 -1.44
C GLY A 230 -3.26 8.16 -1.16
N GLU A 231 -1.98 7.93 -1.35
CA GLU A 231 -0.89 8.90 -1.10
C GLU A 231 -0.98 10.14 -2.01
N GLY A 232 -1.64 10.00 -3.15
CA GLY A 232 -1.93 11.11 -4.08
C GLY A 232 -2.95 12.12 -3.58
N GLY A 233 -3.55 11.91 -2.39
CA GLY A 233 -4.50 12.82 -1.74
C GLY A 233 -5.95 12.34 -1.76
N ILE A 234 -6.19 11.04 -1.64
CA ILE A 234 -7.52 10.38 -1.65
C ILE A 234 -8.31 10.80 -2.90
N ARG A 235 -7.78 10.47 -4.06
CA ARG A 235 -8.40 10.82 -5.34
C ARG A 235 -9.30 9.68 -5.82
N VAL A 236 -10.60 9.93 -5.77
CA VAL A 236 -11.62 9.01 -6.28
C VAL A 236 -11.89 9.37 -7.74
N PRO A 237 -11.82 8.41 -8.68
CA PRO A 237 -12.08 8.66 -10.09
C PRO A 237 -13.58 8.73 -10.40
N ALA A 238 -13.92 9.01 -11.66
CA ALA A 238 -15.29 8.89 -12.15
C ALA A 238 -15.86 7.47 -11.93
N PRO A 239 -17.15 7.30 -11.65
CA PRO A 239 -17.74 6.01 -11.27
C PRO A 239 -17.56 4.89 -12.30
N ASP A 240 -17.38 5.22 -13.57
CA ASP A 240 -17.19 4.28 -14.68
C ASP A 240 -15.74 4.12 -15.13
N TYR A 241 -14.79 4.77 -14.44
CA TYR A 241 -13.40 4.83 -14.87
C TYR A 241 -12.76 3.44 -15.00
N LEU A 242 -12.92 2.56 -14.01
CA LEU A 242 -12.34 1.21 -14.08
C LEU A 242 -12.97 0.35 -15.18
N ASN A 243 -14.28 0.51 -15.43
CA ASN A 243 -14.95 -0.17 -16.56
C ASN A 243 -14.37 0.29 -17.90
N ARG A 244 -14.18 1.61 -18.06
CA ARG A 244 -13.56 2.18 -19.27
C ARG A 244 -12.11 1.74 -19.43
N LEU A 245 -11.35 1.66 -18.32
CA LEU A 245 -9.98 1.13 -18.35
C LEU A 245 -9.94 -0.33 -18.79
N ARG A 246 -10.88 -1.17 -18.28
CA ARG A 246 -10.95 -2.57 -18.69
C ARG A 246 -11.20 -2.69 -20.20
N ALA A 247 -12.22 -2.00 -20.69
CA ALA A 247 -12.54 -1.97 -22.13
C ALA A 247 -11.37 -1.42 -22.97
N PHE A 248 -10.69 -0.40 -22.48
CA PHE A 248 -9.51 0.16 -23.13
C PHE A 248 -8.36 -0.84 -23.19
N CYS A 249 -8.05 -1.53 -22.10
CA CYS A 249 -7.02 -2.56 -22.06
C CYS A 249 -7.34 -3.73 -23.00
N ASP A 250 -8.61 -4.16 -23.06
CA ASP A 250 -9.05 -5.21 -23.98
C ASP A 250 -8.86 -4.81 -25.46
N LYS A 251 -9.26 -3.60 -25.83
CA LYS A 251 -9.07 -3.03 -27.17
C LYS A 251 -7.61 -3.04 -27.62
N HIS A 252 -6.69 -2.66 -26.73
CA HIS A 252 -5.26 -2.52 -27.03
C HIS A 252 -4.44 -3.76 -26.67
N GLN A 253 -5.06 -4.81 -26.12
CA GLN A 253 -4.39 -6.01 -25.62
C GLN A 253 -3.33 -5.67 -24.55
N TRP A 254 -3.63 -4.75 -23.64
CA TRP A 254 -2.80 -4.41 -22.50
C TRP A 254 -3.29 -5.12 -21.23
N LEU A 255 -2.40 -5.45 -20.33
CA LEU A 255 -2.81 -5.92 -19.00
C LEU A 255 -3.39 -4.76 -18.21
N LEU A 256 -4.56 -4.97 -17.59
CA LEU A 256 -5.07 -4.10 -16.52
C LEU A 256 -4.54 -4.62 -15.19
N MET A 257 -3.67 -3.86 -14.54
CA MET A 257 -3.08 -4.19 -13.25
C MET A 257 -3.56 -3.18 -12.21
N LEU A 258 -4.23 -3.68 -11.17
CA LEU A 258 -4.78 -2.85 -10.10
C LEU A 258 -3.92 -2.97 -8.84
N ASP A 259 -3.39 -1.83 -8.39
CA ASP A 259 -2.74 -1.71 -7.09
C ASP A 259 -3.81 -1.51 -6.01
N GLU A 260 -4.23 -2.61 -5.42
CA GLU A 260 -5.19 -2.64 -4.30
C GLU A 260 -4.50 -2.81 -2.93
N VAL A 261 -3.26 -2.43 -2.84
CA VAL A 261 -2.50 -2.43 -1.58
C VAL A 261 -3.20 -1.61 -0.50
N GLN A 262 -3.87 -0.51 -0.89
CA GLN A 262 -4.63 0.30 0.05
C GLN A 262 -6.15 0.10 -0.06
N THR A 263 -6.69 -0.08 -1.25
CA THR A 263 -8.14 -0.20 -1.49
C THR A 263 -8.71 -1.58 -1.20
N GLY A 264 -7.87 -2.62 -1.21
CA GLY A 264 -8.26 -4.00 -0.92
C GLY A 264 -8.55 -4.28 0.56
N ASN A 265 -8.80 -5.55 0.85
CA ASN A 265 -9.03 -6.08 2.19
C ASN A 265 -10.21 -5.40 2.92
N GLY A 266 -11.30 -5.14 2.21
CA GLY A 266 -12.52 -4.55 2.77
C GLY A 266 -12.50 -3.04 2.94
N ARG A 267 -11.41 -2.33 2.61
CA ARG A 267 -11.25 -0.89 2.83
C ARG A 267 -12.33 -0.04 2.20
N THR A 268 -12.86 -0.45 1.05
CA THR A 268 -13.85 0.30 0.26
C THR A 268 -15.24 -0.34 0.24
N GLY A 269 -15.49 -1.36 1.08
CA GLY A 269 -16.80 -1.99 1.24
C GLY A 269 -16.93 -3.37 0.59
N THR A 270 -16.10 -3.70 -0.40
CA THR A 270 -15.92 -5.05 -0.97
C THR A 270 -14.53 -5.56 -0.60
N TYR A 271 -14.27 -6.88 -0.75
CA TYR A 271 -12.95 -7.42 -0.42
C TYR A 271 -11.86 -6.78 -1.28
N PHE A 272 -12.08 -6.67 -2.60
CA PHE A 272 -11.31 -5.82 -3.50
C PHE A 272 -12.21 -4.74 -4.11
N ASN A 273 -11.67 -3.55 -4.34
CA ASN A 273 -12.43 -2.43 -4.87
C ASN A 273 -12.99 -2.73 -6.27
N PHE A 274 -12.25 -3.43 -7.13
CA PHE A 274 -12.68 -3.76 -8.50
C PHE A 274 -14.00 -4.55 -8.56
N GLN A 275 -14.35 -5.27 -7.50
CA GLN A 275 -15.59 -6.05 -7.43
C GLN A 275 -16.86 -5.17 -7.49
N GLN A 276 -16.75 -3.89 -7.11
CA GLN A 276 -17.87 -2.93 -7.22
C GLN A 276 -18.20 -2.58 -8.67
N TYR A 277 -17.31 -2.85 -9.60
CA TYR A 277 -17.43 -2.48 -11.02
C TYR A 277 -17.75 -3.66 -11.93
N ASN A 278 -17.89 -4.87 -11.40
CA ASN A 278 -18.11 -6.12 -12.16
C ASN A 278 -17.09 -6.32 -13.28
N ILE A 279 -15.84 -5.95 -13.06
CA ILE A 279 -14.71 -6.22 -13.97
C ILE A 279 -13.79 -7.27 -13.37
N THR A 280 -12.98 -7.90 -14.22
CA THR A 280 -11.87 -8.77 -13.77
C THR A 280 -10.57 -8.19 -14.32
N PRO A 281 -9.67 -7.69 -13.47
CA PRO A 281 -8.34 -7.27 -13.89
C PRO A 281 -7.45 -8.48 -14.20
N ASP A 282 -6.38 -8.26 -14.96
CA ASP A 282 -5.39 -9.31 -15.25
C ASP A 282 -4.45 -9.54 -14.06
N VAL A 283 -4.16 -8.48 -13.31
CA VAL A 283 -3.29 -8.53 -12.11
C VAL A 283 -3.86 -7.64 -11.02
N VAL A 284 -3.82 -8.13 -9.79
CA VAL A 284 -4.15 -7.36 -8.57
C VAL A 284 -3.01 -7.49 -7.57
N THR A 285 -2.60 -6.40 -6.96
CA THR A 285 -1.67 -6.44 -5.84
C THR A 285 -2.34 -6.04 -4.53
N THR A 286 -1.98 -6.71 -3.44
CA THR A 286 -2.52 -6.42 -2.11
C THR A 286 -1.45 -6.58 -1.04
N ALA A 287 -1.64 -5.94 0.10
CA ALA A 287 -0.80 -6.01 1.29
C ALA A 287 -1.52 -5.36 2.48
N LYS A 288 -0.84 -4.58 3.31
CA LYS A 288 -1.41 -3.75 4.39
C LYS A 288 -2.47 -4.47 5.22
N GLY A 289 -3.75 -4.20 4.92
CA GLY A 289 -4.89 -4.78 5.62
C GLY A 289 -4.95 -6.31 5.60
N LEU A 290 -4.32 -6.96 4.64
CA LEU A 290 -4.23 -8.42 4.57
C LEU A 290 -3.58 -9.04 5.80
N GLY A 291 -2.51 -8.43 6.31
CA GLY A 291 -1.77 -8.92 7.48
C GLY A 291 -2.17 -8.29 8.80
N ASN A 292 -3.00 -7.26 8.80
CA ASN A 292 -3.38 -6.47 9.98
C ASN A 292 -2.20 -6.09 10.89
N GLY A 293 -1.05 -5.75 10.30
CA GLY A 293 0.20 -5.40 10.99
C GLY A 293 1.36 -6.35 10.70
N LEU A 294 1.12 -7.58 10.25
CA LEU A 294 2.18 -8.46 9.77
C LEU A 294 2.62 -8.09 8.35
N PRO A 295 3.94 -8.15 8.06
CA PRO A 295 4.46 -7.97 6.72
C PRO A 295 4.03 -9.11 5.79
N ILE A 296 3.14 -8.83 4.86
CA ILE A 296 2.73 -9.71 3.78
C ILE A 296 2.25 -8.87 2.59
N GLY A 297 2.57 -9.32 1.38
CA GLY A 297 2.08 -8.75 0.13
C GLY A 297 1.82 -9.86 -0.87
N VAL A 298 0.85 -9.69 -1.74
CA VAL A 298 0.46 -10.71 -2.73
C VAL A 298 0.23 -10.05 -4.07
N CYS A 299 0.78 -10.66 -5.11
CA CYS A 299 0.45 -10.38 -6.51
C CYS A 299 -0.43 -11.52 -7.02
N LEU A 300 -1.68 -11.21 -7.37
CA LEU A 300 -2.66 -12.15 -7.91
C LEU A 300 -2.75 -11.98 -9.41
N ALA A 301 -2.86 -13.08 -10.15
CA ALA A 301 -2.97 -13.10 -11.60
C ALA A 301 -4.25 -13.80 -12.07
N HIS A 302 -4.77 -13.34 -13.22
CA HIS A 302 -5.91 -13.92 -13.92
C HIS A 302 -5.66 -13.96 -15.43
N GLY A 303 -6.38 -14.83 -16.12
CA GLY A 303 -6.31 -14.93 -17.58
C GLY A 303 -4.89 -15.16 -18.10
N VAL A 304 -4.47 -14.39 -19.08
CA VAL A 304 -3.17 -14.54 -19.75
C VAL A 304 -1.98 -14.33 -18.79
N ALA A 305 -2.18 -13.64 -17.66
CA ALA A 305 -1.11 -13.37 -16.70
C ALA A 305 -0.73 -14.62 -15.89
N THR A 306 -1.59 -15.63 -15.79
CA THR A 306 -1.40 -16.81 -14.93
C THR A 306 -0.23 -17.70 -15.33
N GLU A 307 0.13 -17.72 -16.61
CA GLU A 307 1.15 -18.61 -17.18
C GLU A 307 2.45 -17.89 -17.54
N LEU A 308 2.57 -16.60 -17.21
CA LEU A 308 3.75 -15.81 -17.60
C LEU A 308 4.99 -16.17 -16.79
N MET A 309 4.84 -16.35 -15.48
CA MET A 309 5.95 -16.73 -14.61
C MET A 309 6.12 -18.24 -14.53
N GLN A 310 7.35 -18.69 -14.69
CA GLN A 310 7.75 -20.08 -14.60
C GLN A 310 8.76 -20.27 -13.46
N PRO A 311 9.03 -21.49 -12.99
CA PRO A 311 10.02 -21.76 -11.97
C PRO A 311 11.37 -21.07 -12.26
N GLY A 312 11.90 -20.34 -11.27
CA GLY A 312 13.14 -19.58 -11.37
C GLY A 312 12.99 -18.13 -11.86
N ASN A 313 11.84 -17.70 -12.38
CA ASN A 313 11.67 -16.32 -12.84
C ASN A 313 11.55 -15.29 -11.72
N HIS A 314 11.00 -15.69 -10.57
CA HIS A 314 10.84 -14.83 -9.41
C HIS A 314 10.88 -15.65 -8.14
N GLY A 315 11.14 -14.99 -6.98
CA GLY A 315 11.19 -15.65 -5.69
C GLY A 315 11.26 -14.65 -4.54
N SER A 316 10.98 -15.13 -3.35
CA SER A 316 11.10 -14.41 -2.08
C SER A 316 11.51 -15.39 -1.00
N THR A 317 12.50 -15.02 -0.17
CA THR A 317 12.91 -15.86 0.96
C THR A 317 11.80 -15.98 2.00
N PHE A 318 11.17 -14.88 2.36
CA PHE A 318 10.17 -14.84 3.43
C PHE A 318 8.73 -14.80 2.93
N GLY A 319 8.51 -14.54 1.64
CA GLY A 319 7.15 -14.42 1.09
C GLY A 319 6.33 -15.68 1.29
N GLY A 320 5.14 -15.54 1.90
CA GLY A 320 4.25 -16.65 2.19
C GLY A 320 4.73 -17.58 3.31
N ASN A 321 5.57 -17.11 4.24
CA ASN A 321 6.00 -17.91 5.38
C ASN A 321 4.82 -18.27 6.30
N PRO A 322 4.93 -19.39 7.07
CA PRO A 322 3.85 -19.87 7.92
C PRO A 322 3.28 -18.82 8.87
N LEU A 323 4.14 -18.02 9.51
CA LEU A 323 3.70 -17.02 10.49
C LEU A 323 2.84 -15.91 9.84
N ALA A 324 3.31 -15.38 8.72
CA ALA A 324 2.58 -14.33 8.00
C ALA A 324 1.24 -14.87 7.43
N CYS A 325 1.24 -16.11 6.91
CA CYS A 325 0.03 -16.75 6.40
C CYS A 325 -0.99 -17.02 7.50
N ALA A 326 -0.57 -17.46 8.69
CA ALA A 326 -1.47 -17.67 9.84
C ALA A 326 -2.18 -16.37 10.25
N GLY A 327 -1.43 -15.25 10.36
CA GLY A 327 -1.99 -13.94 10.66
C GLY A 327 -2.93 -13.42 9.57
N ALA A 328 -2.58 -13.63 8.30
CA ALA A 328 -3.42 -13.22 7.17
C ALA A 328 -4.71 -14.04 7.07
N LEU A 329 -4.65 -15.36 7.29
CA LEU A 329 -5.84 -16.23 7.37
C LEU A 329 -6.78 -15.80 8.49
N ALA A 330 -6.24 -15.52 9.68
CA ALA A 330 -7.04 -15.02 10.80
C ALA A 330 -7.68 -13.65 10.49
N THR A 331 -7.00 -12.81 9.71
CA THR A 331 -7.52 -11.52 9.26
C THR A 331 -8.62 -11.68 8.25
#